data_60272c8f5e1f0c078b8847032ddb3d33
#
_entry.id   60272c8f5e1f0c078b8847032ddb3d33
#
_cell.length_a   1.000
_cell.length_b   1.000
_cell.length_c   1.000
_cell.angle_alpha   90.00
_cell.angle_beta   90.00
_cell.angle_gamma   90.00
#
_symmetry.space_group_name_H-M   'P 1'
#
loop_
_entity.id
_entity.type
_entity.pdbx_description
1 polymer ?
#
loop_
_entity_poly.entity_id
_entity_poly.type
_entity_poly.pdbx_seq_one_letter_code
_entity_poly.pdbx_strand_id
1 'polypeptide(L)'
;AGAEAVFTTSVAEGFGLSFLEPWLVGRPVLGRDLPDITADFKSAGLDLALLYPRLDVPVEWVGLEALRAALEAGLRRLRDAYGRATSLSDVEKALAVLVQEGGVDFGRLHEPLQEKVLRRLAADPAARNLLAPACAVRAAPPGLLAHNRDVVLEHYGEANYGNRLLSIYQALKNGSAGQTCEALNAEVLLDQFLDPTQFNLLRT
;
A
#
# COMPACT_ATOMS: atom_id res chain seq x y z
N ALA A 1 -2.27 26.20 12.26
CA ALA A 1 -2.26 24.82 11.94
C ALA A 1 -3.10 24.03 12.92
N GLY A 2 -4.37 23.73 12.59
CA GLY A 2 -5.34 23.07 13.46
C GLY A 2 -5.71 21.64 13.06
N ALA A 3 -4.84 20.93 12.30
CA ALA A 3 -5.12 19.54 11.96
C ALA A 3 -5.00 18.65 13.21
N GLU A 4 -6.00 17.82 13.47
CA GLU A 4 -6.03 16.89 14.61
C GLU A 4 -5.38 15.54 14.27
N ALA A 5 -5.33 15.17 13.00
CA ALA A 5 -4.74 13.93 12.50
C ALA A 5 -4.24 14.10 11.06
N VAL A 6 -3.39 13.19 10.61
CA VAL A 6 -3.02 13.02 9.20
C VAL A 6 -3.74 11.80 8.66
N PHE A 7 -4.34 11.92 7.48
CA PHE A 7 -5.08 10.84 6.84
C PHE A 7 -4.41 10.44 5.52
N THR A 8 -4.04 9.17 5.37
CA THR A 8 -3.48 8.62 4.14
C THR A 8 -4.45 7.64 3.47
N THR A 9 -4.65 7.80 2.17
CA THR A 9 -5.43 6.90 1.32
C THR A 9 -4.59 6.28 0.20
N SER A 10 -3.27 6.48 0.27
CA SER A 10 -2.32 5.93 -0.70
C SER A 10 -2.48 4.42 -0.83
N VAL A 11 -2.36 3.91 -2.05
CA VAL A 11 -2.32 2.46 -2.36
C VAL A 11 -0.91 1.97 -2.65
N ALA A 12 0.03 2.89 -2.81
CA ALA A 12 1.46 2.65 -2.94
C ALA A 12 2.23 3.89 -2.45
N GLU A 13 3.39 3.67 -1.86
CA GLU A 13 4.29 4.70 -1.35
C GLU A 13 5.74 4.34 -1.69
N GLY A 14 6.62 5.34 -1.81
CA GLY A 14 8.04 5.11 -2.04
C GLY A 14 8.79 4.82 -0.75
N PHE A 15 8.70 5.75 0.23
CA PHE A 15 9.49 5.69 1.46
C PHE A 15 8.65 5.62 2.73
N GLY A 16 7.35 5.88 2.64
CA GLY A 16 6.44 5.82 3.78
C GLY A 16 6.63 6.94 4.81
N LEU A 17 7.19 8.09 4.44
CA LEU A 17 7.37 9.23 5.37
C LEU A 17 6.05 9.72 5.97
N SER A 18 4.95 9.58 5.24
CA SER A 18 3.59 9.87 5.71
C SER A 18 3.17 9.04 6.94
N PHE A 19 3.83 7.90 7.18
CA PHE A 19 3.60 7.05 8.35
C PHE A 19 4.55 7.36 9.52
N LEU A 20 5.57 8.19 9.33
CA LEU A 20 6.60 8.50 10.34
C LEU A 20 6.52 9.95 10.82
N GLU A 21 6.52 10.92 9.90
CA GLU A 21 6.63 12.34 10.25
C GLU A 21 5.50 12.90 11.12
N PRO A 22 4.22 12.48 10.96
CA PRO A 22 3.14 13.04 11.76
C PRO A 22 3.30 12.81 13.26
N TRP A 23 3.89 11.71 13.67
CA TRP A 23 4.14 11.40 15.09
C TRP A 23 5.09 12.41 15.74
N LEU A 24 6.05 12.93 14.98
CA LEU A 24 7.01 13.94 15.46
C LEU A 24 6.35 15.26 15.82
N VAL A 25 5.23 15.57 15.19
CA VAL A 25 4.43 16.78 15.45
C VAL A 25 3.17 16.50 16.27
N GLY A 26 3.12 15.33 16.90
CA GLY A 26 2.03 14.94 17.80
C GLY A 26 0.70 14.75 17.09
N ARG A 27 0.70 14.21 15.88
CA ARG A 27 -0.51 13.90 15.11
C ARG A 27 -0.60 12.41 14.82
N PRO A 28 -1.74 11.75 15.11
CA PRO A 28 -1.95 10.37 14.75
C PRO A 28 -2.09 10.22 13.24
N VAL A 29 -1.64 9.09 12.72
CA VAL A 29 -1.84 8.68 11.32
C VAL A 29 -3.03 7.75 11.27
N LEU A 30 -3.97 8.10 10.41
CA LEU A 30 -5.18 7.35 10.10
C LEU A 30 -5.17 6.97 8.63
N GLY A 31 -5.93 5.96 8.26
CA GLY A 31 -6.13 5.64 6.84
C GLY A 31 -5.65 4.24 6.47
N ARG A 32 -5.11 4.12 5.26
CA ARG A 32 -4.76 2.82 4.70
C ARG A 32 -3.41 2.32 5.19
N ASP A 33 -3.37 1.06 5.59
CA ASP A 33 -2.13 0.32 5.83
C ASP A 33 -1.51 -0.13 4.50
N LEU A 34 -0.20 -0.02 4.40
CA LEU A 34 0.60 -0.52 3.29
C LEU A 34 1.64 -1.50 3.84
N PRO A 35 1.33 -2.81 3.95
CA PRO A 35 2.21 -3.78 4.60
C PRO A 35 3.63 -3.80 4.04
N ASP A 36 3.80 -3.61 2.72
CA ASP A 36 5.13 -3.55 2.06
C ASP A 36 6.01 -2.40 2.59
N ILE A 37 5.40 -1.38 3.17
CA ILE A 37 6.07 -0.22 3.78
C ILE A 37 6.05 -0.31 5.30
N THR A 38 4.88 -0.61 5.86
CA THR A 38 4.64 -0.49 7.31
C THR A 38 5.13 -1.68 8.12
N ALA A 39 5.45 -2.83 7.48
CA ALA A 39 5.96 -4.01 8.19
C ALA A 39 7.24 -3.71 8.97
N ASP A 40 8.18 -2.99 8.37
CA ASP A 40 9.43 -2.61 9.03
C ASP A 40 9.18 -1.63 10.18
N PHE A 41 8.23 -0.70 10.01
CA PHE A 41 7.86 0.25 11.06
C PHE A 41 7.23 -0.45 12.27
N LYS A 42 6.32 -1.40 12.01
CA LYS A 42 5.71 -2.24 13.05
C LYS A 42 6.77 -3.11 13.76
N SER A 43 7.72 -3.66 13.00
CA SER A 43 8.83 -4.44 13.55
C SER A 43 9.77 -3.60 14.43
N ALA A 44 9.90 -2.30 14.13
CA ALA A 44 10.62 -1.34 14.96
C ALA A 44 9.83 -0.89 16.21
N GLY A 45 8.54 -1.29 16.32
CA GLY A 45 7.71 -1.02 17.49
C GLY A 45 6.65 0.07 17.29
N LEU A 46 6.46 0.63 16.07
CA LEU A 46 5.35 1.55 15.83
C LEU A 46 4.00 0.83 15.97
N ASP A 47 3.12 1.42 16.75
CA ASP A 47 1.72 1.01 16.82
C ASP A 47 0.91 1.76 15.76
N LEU A 48 0.53 1.03 14.71
CA LEU A 48 -0.26 1.52 13.58
C LEU A 48 -1.69 0.95 13.56
N ALA A 49 -2.25 0.63 14.73
CA ALA A 49 -3.59 0.04 14.88
C ALA A 49 -4.75 0.94 14.40
N LEU A 50 -4.47 2.21 14.10
CA LEU A 50 -5.44 3.15 13.53
C LEU A 50 -5.55 3.04 12.00
N LEU A 51 -4.69 2.25 11.36
CA LEU A 51 -4.74 2.00 9.92
C LEU A 51 -5.69 0.83 9.61
N TYR A 52 -6.34 0.89 8.46
CA TYR A 52 -7.16 -0.20 7.94
C TYR A 52 -6.43 -0.90 6.77
N PRO A 53 -6.48 -2.24 6.67
CA PRO A 53 -5.77 -2.96 5.60
C PRO A 53 -6.47 -2.83 4.24
N ARG A 54 -7.80 -2.86 4.23
CA ARG A 54 -8.66 -2.80 3.03
C ARG A 54 -9.97 -2.09 3.36
N LEU A 55 -10.53 -1.43 2.35
CA LEU A 55 -11.90 -0.93 2.38
C LEU A 55 -12.70 -1.65 1.29
N ASP A 56 -13.29 -2.80 1.65
CA ASP A 56 -14.01 -3.61 0.70
C ASP A 56 -15.43 -3.10 0.47
N VAL A 57 -15.79 -2.99 -0.80
CA VAL A 57 -17.15 -2.75 -1.27
C VAL A 57 -17.65 -3.96 -2.04
N PRO A 58 -18.95 -4.29 -1.98
CA PRO A 58 -19.50 -5.41 -2.73
C PRO A 58 -19.16 -5.32 -4.22
N VAL A 59 -18.64 -6.40 -4.81
CA VAL A 59 -18.20 -6.42 -6.22
C VAL A 59 -19.35 -6.12 -7.19
N GLU A 60 -20.58 -6.47 -6.84
CA GLU A 60 -21.77 -6.15 -7.62
C GLU A 60 -22.06 -4.65 -7.74
N TRP A 61 -21.50 -3.82 -6.86
CA TRP A 61 -21.65 -2.36 -6.98
C TRP A 61 -20.85 -1.79 -8.15
N VAL A 62 -19.72 -2.41 -8.47
CA VAL A 62 -18.87 -2.01 -9.61
C VAL A 62 -19.19 -2.84 -10.86
N GLY A 63 -19.57 -4.10 -10.70
CA GLY A 63 -19.81 -5.07 -11.74
C GLY A 63 -18.54 -5.83 -12.14
N LEU A 64 -18.60 -7.16 -12.04
CA LEU A 64 -17.45 -8.03 -12.26
C LEU A 64 -16.90 -7.91 -13.70
N GLU A 65 -17.75 -7.83 -14.70
CA GLU A 65 -17.34 -7.70 -16.11
C GLU A 65 -16.65 -6.36 -16.38
N ALA A 66 -17.15 -5.25 -15.80
CA ALA A 66 -16.50 -3.95 -15.93
C ALA A 66 -15.12 -3.95 -15.26
N LEU A 67 -15.01 -4.60 -14.11
CA LEU A 67 -13.76 -4.75 -13.38
C LEU A 67 -12.74 -5.58 -14.18
N ARG A 68 -13.18 -6.72 -14.73
CA ARG A 68 -12.37 -7.60 -15.59
C ARG A 68 -11.85 -6.85 -16.83
N ALA A 69 -12.72 -6.14 -17.54
CA ALA A 69 -12.34 -5.37 -18.72
C ALA A 69 -11.31 -4.28 -18.40
N ALA A 70 -11.47 -3.59 -17.26
CA ALA A 70 -10.53 -2.57 -16.82
C ALA A 70 -9.17 -3.18 -16.45
N LEU A 71 -9.14 -4.33 -15.75
CA LEU A 71 -7.90 -5.05 -15.42
C LEU A 71 -7.19 -5.53 -16.69
N GLU A 72 -7.91 -6.12 -17.63
CA GLU A 72 -7.35 -6.58 -18.91
C GLU A 72 -6.70 -5.42 -19.68
N ALA A 73 -7.37 -4.27 -19.76
CA ALA A 73 -6.86 -3.09 -20.42
C ALA A 73 -5.59 -2.55 -19.71
N GLY A 74 -5.58 -2.51 -18.39
CA GLY A 74 -4.43 -2.09 -17.60
C GLY A 74 -3.23 -3.01 -17.77
N LEU A 75 -3.47 -4.32 -17.66
CA LEU A 75 -2.43 -5.35 -17.81
C LEU A 75 -1.86 -5.37 -19.24
N ARG A 76 -2.72 -5.21 -20.25
CA ARG A 76 -2.26 -5.12 -21.64
C ARG A 76 -1.32 -3.93 -21.84
N ARG A 77 -1.71 -2.73 -21.40
CA ARG A 77 -0.83 -1.54 -21.47
C ARG A 77 0.52 -1.78 -20.82
N LEU A 78 0.53 -2.36 -19.61
CA LEU A 78 1.75 -2.66 -18.88
C LEU A 78 2.64 -3.63 -19.67
N ARG A 79 2.10 -4.78 -20.10
CA ARG A 79 2.88 -5.81 -20.79
C ARG A 79 3.35 -5.39 -22.18
N ASP A 80 2.51 -4.68 -22.93
CA ASP A 80 2.87 -4.15 -24.27
C ASP A 80 4.08 -3.21 -24.18
N ALA A 81 4.19 -2.41 -23.12
CA ALA A 81 5.35 -1.53 -22.89
C ALA A 81 6.67 -2.29 -22.74
N TYR A 82 6.61 -3.56 -22.37
CA TYR A 82 7.78 -4.45 -22.24
C TYR A 82 7.83 -5.55 -23.30
N GLY A 83 7.04 -5.45 -24.38
CA GLY A 83 7.01 -6.43 -25.47
C GLY A 83 6.49 -7.81 -25.05
N ARG A 84 5.62 -7.89 -24.04
CA ARG A 84 5.04 -9.14 -23.52
C ARG A 84 3.57 -9.26 -23.89
N ALA A 85 3.13 -10.47 -24.22
CA ALA A 85 1.70 -10.76 -24.42
C ALA A 85 0.96 -10.87 -23.08
N THR A 86 -0.31 -10.46 -23.07
CA THR A 86 -1.23 -10.67 -21.95
C THR A 86 -1.99 -11.97 -22.14
N SER A 87 -2.05 -12.81 -21.11
CA SER A 87 -2.85 -14.04 -21.11
C SER A 87 -4.13 -13.88 -20.28
N LEU A 88 -5.13 -14.72 -20.54
CA LEU A 88 -6.32 -14.78 -19.69
C LEU A 88 -5.98 -15.20 -18.26
N SER A 89 -5.00 -16.08 -18.09
CA SER A 89 -4.51 -16.49 -16.76
C SER A 89 -3.98 -15.32 -15.95
N ASP A 90 -3.33 -14.35 -16.57
CA ASP A 90 -2.82 -13.16 -15.88
C ASP A 90 -3.95 -12.25 -15.40
N VAL A 91 -5.00 -12.12 -16.22
CA VAL A 91 -6.22 -11.36 -15.84
C VAL A 91 -6.91 -12.03 -14.65
N GLU A 92 -7.04 -13.36 -14.66
CA GLU A 92 -7.64 -14.11 -13.54
C GLU A 92 -6.81 -13.98 -12.25
N LYS A 93 -5.48 -14.04 -12.33
CA LYS A 93 -4.60 -13.81 -11.17
C LYS A 93 -4.80 -12.41 -10.60
N ALA A 94 -4.79 -11.37 -11.46
CA ALA A 94 -5.02 -10.00 -11.02
C ALA A 94 -6.40 -9.83 -10.37
N LEU A 95 -7.43 -10.45 -10.96
CA LEU A 95 -8.79 -10.41 -10.44
C LEU A 95 -8.90 -11.08 -9.07
N ALA A 96 -8.27 -12.26 -8.89
CA ALA A 96 -8.29 -13.00 -7.63
C ALA A 96 -7.63 -12.23 -6.47
N VAL A 97 -6.62 -11.40 -6.75
CA VAL A 97 -6.00 -10.53 -5.73
C VAL A 97 -6.91 -9.35 -5.38
N LEU A 98 -7.60 -8.80 -6.38
CA LEU A 98 -8.43 -7.60 -6.19
C LEU A 98 -9.77 -7.93 -5.54
N VAL A 99 -10.40 -9.04 -5.92
CA VAL A 99 -11.70 -9.51 -5.41
C VAL A 99 -11.49 -10.63 -4.40
N GLN A 100 -11.89 -10.42 -3.16
CA GLN A 100 -11.82 -11.40 -2.08
C GLN A 100 -13.17 -11.47 -1.39
N GLU A 101 -13.68 -12.69 -1.17
CA GLU A 101 -14.96 -12.93 -0.47
C GLU A 101 -16.14 -12.10 -1.00
N GLY A 102 -16.17 -11.86 -2.32
CA GLY A 102 -17.21 -11.04 -2.96
C GLY A 102 -17.05 -9.52 -2.78
N GLY A 103 -16.00 -9.08 -2.07
CA GLY A 103 -15.63 -7.69 -1.92
C GLY A 103 -14.50 -7.29 -2.87
N VAL A 104 -14.46 -6.01 -3.25
CA VAL A 104 -13.37 -5.40 -3.99
C VAL A 104 -12.84 -4.20 -3.23
N ASP A 105 -11.52 -4.09 -3.15
CA ASP A 105 -10.85 -3.00 -2.43
C ASP A 105 -11.08 -1.66 -3.14
N PHE A 106 -11.88 -0.78 -2.53
CA PHE A 106 -12.25 0.53 -3.07
C PHE A 106 -11.01 1.39 -3.41
N GLY A 107 -9.97 1.36 -2.58
CA GLY A 107 -8.77 2.15 -2.78
C GLY A 107 -7.99 1.75 -4.04
N ARG A 108 -8.10 0.50 -4.48
CA ARG A 108 -7.44 -0.02 -5.70
C ARG A 108 -8.27 0.17 -6.97
N LEU A 109 -9.52 0.61 -6.87
CA LEU A 109 -10.34 0.94 -8.03
C LEU A 109 -9.86 2.23 -8.71
N HIS A 110 -9.96 2.29 -10.04
CA HIS A 110 -9.75 3.53 -10.78
C HIS A 110 -10.96 4.47 -10.63
N GLU A 111 -10.74 5.74 -10.93
CA GLU A 111 -11.67 6.83 -10.65
C GLU A 111 -13.12 6.57 -11.13
N PRO A 112 -13.39 6.09 -12.38
CA PRO A 112 -14.75 5.81 -12.81
C PRO A 112 -15.49 4.77 -11.96
N LEU A 113 -14.80 3.72 -11.49
CA LEU A 113 -15.41 2.71 -10.63
C LEU A 113 -15.57 3.21 -9.19
N GLN A 114 -14.65 4.02 -8.68
CA GLN A 114 -14.81 4.70 -7.39
C GLN A 114 -16.03 5.65 -7.43
N GLU A 115 -16.17 6.44 -8.49
CA GLU A 115 -17.31 7.34 -8.66
C GLU A 115 -18.64 6.57 -8.68
N LYS A 116 -18.70 5.42 -9.33
CA LYS A 116 -19.89 4.55 -9.33
C LYS A 116 -20.30 4.14 -7.92
N VAL A 117 -19.31 3.75 -7.09
CA VAL A 117 -19.54 3.42 -5.67
C VAL A 117 -20.03 4.63 -4.89
N LEU A 118 -19.36 5.79 -5.04
CA LEU A 118 -19.72 7.01 -4.35
C LEU A 118 -21.12 7.50 -4.70
N ARG A 119 -21.53 7.43 -5.97
CA ARG A 119 -22.89 7.74 -6.42
C ARG A 119 -23.93 6.82 -5.77
N ARG A 120 -23.61 5.52 -5.64
CA ARG A 120 -24.48 4.59 -4.93
C ARG A 120 -24.61 4.95 -3.46
N LEU A 121 -23.51 5.23 -2.78
CA LEU A 121 -23.53 5.67 -1.38
C LEU A 121 -24.31 6.97 -1.18
N ALA A 122 -24.25 7.90 -2.13
CA ALA A 122 -25.03 9.14 -2.07
C ALA A 122 -26.55 8.88 -2.17
N ALA A 123 -26.95 7.93 -3.02
CA ALA A 123 -28.35 7.64 -3.32
C ALA A 123 -29.02 6.66 -2.34
N ASP A 124 -28.23 5.72 -1.74
CA ASP A 124 -28.76 4.59 -0.99
C ASP A 124 -28.29 4.62 0.49
N PRO A 125 -29.20 4.95 1.45
CA PRO A 125 -28.89 4.89 2.87
C PRO A 125 -28.48 3.51 3.38
N ALA A 126 -29.02 2.42 2.81
CA ALA A 126 -28.66 1.07 3.21
C ALA A 126 -27.21 0.75 2.82
N ALA A 127 -26.79 1.19 1.64
CA ALA A 127 -25.38 1.07 1.21
C ALA A 127 -24.43 1.84 2.16
N ARG A 128 -24.81 3.05 2.60
CA ARG A 128 -24.03 3.81 3.59
C ARG A 128 -23.90 3.06 4.90
N ASN A 129 -25.00 2.51 5.41
CA ASN A 129 -25.01 1.77 6.67
C ASN A 129 -24.14 0.51 6.62
N LEU A 130 -24.06 -0.14 5.46
CA LEU A 130 -23.20 -1.31 5.25
C LEU A 130 -21.70 -0.96 5.40
N LEU A 131 -21.26 0.19 4.89
CA LEU A 131 -19.85 0.58 4.93
C LEU A 131 -19.46 1.42 6.15
N ALA A 132 -20.43 1.98 6.88
CA ALA A 132 -20.16 2.87 8.02
C ALA A 132 -19.19 2.29 9.06
N PRO A 133 -19.27 0.99 9.45
CA PRO A 133 -18.32 0.40 10.41
C PRO A 133 -16.87 0.37 9.89
N ALA A 134 -16.68 0.10 8.59
CA ALA A 134 -15.35 0.05 7.98
C ALA A 134 -14.72 1.45 7.81
N CYS A 135 -15.56 2.49 7.73
CA CYS A 135 -15.13 3.88 7.57
C CYS A 135 -15.04 4.64 8.91
N ALA A 136 -15.24 3.98 10.05
CA ALA A 136 -15.24 4.64 11.35
C ALA A 136 -13.84 5.15 11.71
N VAL A 137 -13.73 6.46 11.89
CA VAL A 137 -12.50 7.10 12.41
C VAL A 137 -12.43 6.84 13.91
N ARG A 138 -11.32 6.25 14.36
CA ARG A 138 -11.07 5.95 15.77
C ARG A 138 -10.19 7.04 16.38
N ALA A 139 -10.48 7.40 17.63
CA ALA A 139 -9.60 8.26 18.40
C ALA A 139 -8.30 7.51 18.75
N ALA A 140 -7.20 8.26 18.79
CA ALA A 140 -5.93 7.69 19.22
C ALA A 140 -6.00 7.27 20.71
N PRO A 141 -5.56 6.04 21.05
CA PRO A 141 -5.49 5.62 22.45
C PRO A 141 -4.56 6.54 23.27
N PRO A 142 -4.80 6.67 24.57
CA PRO A 142 -3.89 7.39 25.46
C PRO A 142 -2.47 6.84 25.37
N GLY A 143 -1.47 7.73 25.25
CA GLY A 143 -0.07 7.36 25.17
C GLY A 143 0.45 6.99 23.76
N LEU A 144 -0.42 6.70 22.79
CA LEU A 144 0.00 6.29 21.44
C LEU A 144 0.92 7.32 20.78
N LEU A 145 0.59 8.60 20.88
CA LEU A 145 1.38 9.67 20.26
C LEU A 145 2.80 9.76 20.85
N ALA A 146 2.92 9.66 22.17
CA ALA A 146 4.22 9.67 22.83
C ALA A 146 5.03 8.43 22.47
N HIS A 147 4.42 7.25 22.56
CA HIS A 147 5.06 5.98 22.20
C HIS A 147 5.61 6.01 20.77
N ASN A 148 4.77 6.32 19.79
CA ASN A 148 5.19 6.30 18.38
C ASN A 148 6.24 7.37 18.08
N ARG A 149 6.13 8.56 18.70
CA ARG A 149 7.15 9.59 18.58
C ARG A 149 8.52 9.08 19.08
N ASP A 150 8.56 8.43 20.24
CA ASP A 150 9.79 7.92 20.82
C ASP A 150 10.40 6.82 19.93
N VAL A 151 9.59 5.91 19.40
CA VAL A 151 10.02 4.89 18.43
C VAL A 151 10.60 5.53 17.16
N VAL A 152 9.94 6.57 16.60
CA VAL A 152 10.46 7.25 15.41
C VAL A 152 11.81 7.92 15.70
N LEU A 153 11.94 8.61 16.82
CA LEU A 153 13.19 9.26 17.19
C LEU A 153 14.32 8.24 17.42
N GLU A 154 14.02 7.11 18.05
CA GLU A 154 14.99 6.07 18.35
C GLU A 154 15.46 5.34 17.08
N HIS A 155 14.53 4.92 16.21
CA HIS A 155 14.86 4.04 15.08
C HIS A 155 15.12 4.78 13.77
N TYR A 156 14.53 5.95 13.57
CA TYR A 156 14.57 6.72 12.31
C TYR A 156 15.19 8.11 12.48
N GLY A 157 15.68 8.44 13.68
CA GLY A 157 16.38 9.69 13.94
C GLY A 157 17.75 9.75 13.24
N GLU A 158 18.21 10.97 12.95
CA GLU A 158 19.46 11.24 12.22
C GLU A 158 20.69 10.53 12.82
N ALA A 159 20.80 10.53 14.14
CA ALA A 159 21.94 9.91 14.84
C ALA A 159 22.00 8.39 14.62
N ASN A 160 20.85 7.70 14.69
CA ASN A 160 20.77 6.26 14.45
C ASN A 160 21.03 5.93 12.98
N TYR A 161 20.47 6.70 12.05
CA TYR A 161 20.76 6.57 10.63
C TYR A 161 22.27 6.69 10.34
N GLY A 162 22.93 7.72 10.87
CA GLY A 162 24.35 7.93 10.70
C GLY A 162 25.20 6.78 11.25
N ASN A 163 24.86 6.25 12.44
CA ASN A 163 25.57 5.12 13.04
C ASN A 163 25.40 3.84 12.21
N ARG A 164 24.20 3.55 11.71
CA ARG A 164 23.92 2.39 10.84
C ARG A 164 24.69 2.50 9.52
N LEU A 165 24.68 3.67 8.89
CA LEU A 165 25.42 3.91 7.65
C LEU A 165 26.93 3.74 7.84
N LEU A 166 27.47 4.28 8.94
CA LEU A 166 28.89 4.12 9.30
C LEU A 166 29.25 2.64 9.49
N SER A 167 28.39 1.87 10.16
CA SER A 167 28.59 0.43 10.35
C SER A 167 28.65 -0.33 9.02
N ILE A 168 27.78 0.02 8.06
CA ILE A 168 27.79 -0.56 6.71
C ILE A 168 29.09 -0.24 5.99
N TYR A 169 29.55 1.01 6.03
CA TYR A 169 30.80 1.40 5.41
C TYR A 169 32.03 0.71 6.04
N GLN A 170 32.02 0.54 7.35
CA GLN A 170 33.08 -0.20 8.04
C GLN A 170 33.09 -1.68 7.66
N ALA A 171 31.91 -2.32 7.58
CA ALA A 171 31.78 -3.69 7.14
C ALA A 171 32.27 -3.88 5.69
N LEU A 172 31.89 -2.98 4.78
CA LEU A 172 32.36 -2.99 3.39
C LEU A 172 33.88 -2.80 3.29
N LYS A 173 34.46 -1.89 4.07
CA LYS A 173 35.91 -1.67 4.10
C LYS A 173 36.67 -2.89 4.60
N ASN A 174 36.11 -3.64 5.52
CA ASN A 174 36.73 -4.82 6.14
C ASN A 174 36.38 -6.13 5.40
N GLY A 175 35.36 -6.09 4.52
CA GLY A 175 34.97 -7.22 3.68
C GLY A 175 36.00 -7.51 2.59
N SER A 176 36.29 -8.78 2.33
CA SER A 176 37.20 -9.18 1.27
C SER A 176 36.64 -8.80 -0.10
N ALA A 177 37.42 -8.06 -0.87
CA ALA A 177 37.20 -7.87 -2.31
C ALA A 177 37.33 -9.22 -3.03
N GLY A 178 36.23 -9.93 -3.24
CA GLY A 178 36.26 -11.25 -3.85
C GLY A 178 34.89 -11.92 -4.01
N GLN A 179 33.80 -11.25 -3.72
CA GLN A 179 32.49 -11.78 -4.07
C GLN A 179 32.30 -11.70 -5.59
N THR A 180 32.26 -12.85 -6.24
CA THR A 180 31.82 -12.96 -7.63
C THR A 180 30.34 -12.59 -7.68
N CYS A 181 30.01 -11.49 -8.36
CA CYS A 181 28.63 -11.19 -8.67
C CYS A 181 28.14 -12.21 -9.70
N GLU A 182 27.15 -13.02 -9.34
CA GLU A 182 26.46 -13.83 -10.34
C GLU A 182 25.62 -12.91 -11.24
N ALA A 183 25.67 -13.17 -12.54
CA ALA A 183 24.83 -12.46 -13.49
C ALA A 183 23.38 -12.87 -13.29
N LEU A 184 22.51 -11.90 -12.99
CA LEU A 184 21.08 -12.14 -12.88
C LEU A 184 20.48 -12.40 -14.27
N ASN A 185 19.55 -13.35 -14.36
CA ASN A 185 18.82 -13.59 -15.59
C ASN A 185 17.76 -12.49 -15.78
N ALA A 186 17.98 -11.60 -16.78
CA ALA A 186 17.11 -10.45 -17.04
C ALA A 186 15.68 -10.86 -17.39
N GLU A 187 15.46 -11.98 -18.04
CA GLU A 187 14.13 -12.49 -18.39
C GLU A 187 13.35 -12.91 -17.14
N VAL A 188 14.01 -13.64 -16.23
CA VAL A 188 13.40 -14.06 -14.97
C VAL A 188 13.03 -12.85 -14.10
N LEU A 189 13.92 -11.84 -14.05
CA LEU A 189 13.64 -10.59 -13.33
C LEU A 189 12.46 -9.84 -13.94
N LEU A 190 12.41 -9.75 -15.28
CA LEU A 190 11.33 -9.08 -15.97
C LEU A 190 9.99 -9.80 -15.75
N ASP A 191 9.97 -11.12 -15.80
CA ASP A 191 8.76 -11.90 -15.56
C ASP A 191 8.25 -11.75 -14.11
N GLN A 192 9.15 -11.70 -13.12
CA GLN A 192 8.79 -11.40 -11.73
C GLN A 192 8.31 -9.97 -11.56
N PHE A 193 8.98 -9.01 -12.21
CA PHE A 193 8.55 -7.61 -12.21
C PHE A 193 7.17 -7.43 -12.83
N LEU A 194 6.82 -8.18 -13.88
CA LEU A 194 5.55 -8.13 -14.59
C LEU A 194 4.47 -9.06 -14.00
N ASP A 195 4.68 -9.60 -12.79
CA ASP A 195 3.66 -10.39 -12.10
C ASP A 195 2.41 -9.53 -11.84
N PRO A 196 1.23 -9.90 -12.40
CA PRO A 196 0.02 -9.10 -12.30
C PRO A 196 -0.49 -8.92 -10.86
N THR A 197 -0.01 -9.75 -9.92
CA THR A 197 -0.40 -9.66 -8.51
C THR A 197 0.30 -8.52 -7.76
N GLN A 198 1.42 -8.03 -8.30
CA GLN A 198 2.26 -7.00 -7.68
C GLN A 198 1.82 -5.56 -8.01
N PHE A 199 0.91 -5.39 -8.97
CA PHE A 199 0.53 -4.07 -9.47
C PHE A 199 -0.84 -3.59 -9.00
N ASN A 200 -0.95 -2.29 -8.86
CA ASN A 200 -2.24 -1.60 -8.73
C ASN A 200 -2.77 -1.23 -10.14
N LEU A 201 -3.04 -2.25 -10.97
CA LEU A 201 -3.31 -2.14 -12.42
C LEU A 201 -4.39 -1.13 -12.81
N LEU A 202 -5.33 -0.84 -11.92
CA LEU A 202 -6.38 0.15 -12.16
C LEU A 202 -5.97 1.57 -11.75
N ARG A 203 -4.83 1.75 -11.10
CA ARG A 203 -4.34 3.04 -10.59
C ARG A 203 -3.10 3.55 -11.32
N THR A 204 -2.67 2.83 -12.36
CA THR A 204 -1.50 3.17 -13.21
C THR A 204 -1.91 3.91 -14.48
#